data_9917103e20d820d99c3fea25da6b1dc3
#
_entry.id   9917103e20d820d99c3fea25da6b1dc3
#
_cell.length_a   1.000
_cell.length_b   1.000
_cell.length_c   1.000
_cell.angle_alpha   90.00
_cell.angle_beta   90.00
_cell.angle_gamma   90.00
#
_symmetry.space_group_name_H-M   'P 1'
#
loop_
_entity.id
_entity.type
_entity.pdbx_description
1 polymer ?
#
loop_
_entity_poly.entity_id
_entity_poly.type
_entity_poly.pdbx_seq_one_letter_code
_entity_poly.pdbx_strand_id
1 'polypeptide(L)'
;MSLEISEDLLRSLFADPVMAARVLMDIALDDYQAAALRLDWWFQETIDSSGVSTGKTLRIFVLACLRCMLIPNHVCAVYFPSFQMGKEEFWPYFAATMDKCPLFRQQLLVDRNREGEKKMPGAWLMYFKNGSRLTMPAPGFLTDSKTAAGRRFNTLIVDDWLKAMEMGDGIDQQLVDRCTRPCFNQEHPVWGNHIHFKGHAQRPSHKGYKRVRAYKRLILDGSLRHAVYAFCYKDISPKFAKLIRPDNTIRTQKAVLPPDQFARQWLGIWARDGSTYYPEVVIEAAMRGDVTPAFGRVYEDEINIAGMDIAPGQSIRADYSALGVLRIVELADGRARTLDGRTVDLPCTATRHGRRFHVAFTYAFMLRNKSGPETSGFIHFMHRLFGFSLIVLDPGGGGLWVYKELKKDTQEIEGRVSKVVPLCTPVEPLSADKQAIVHFFGRSEDQGRLRELVEPDYLRGEEGFLAAMHLRYREAWEAQEHHLPLALDRRPPAEVAGWRPEVIEAQKTLDIGAGQLANVRQLTSAEGHPLTSKRGFALFGATGKKDVAYAMLYAFCGGQLWFYLHGEEEEAGDDAVESYFHVS
;
A
#
# COMPACT_ATOMS: atom_id res chain seq x y z
N MET A 1 54.75 -11.83 -12.79
CA MET A 1 54.81 -11.77 -11.32
C MET A 1 53.40 -12.00 -10.81
N SER A 2 53.13 -13.16 -10.20
CA SER A 2 51.89 -13.36 -9.46
C SER A 2 52.03 -12.54 -8.18
N LEU A 3 51.20 -11.52 -8.00
CA LEU A 3 51.06 -10.84 -6.72
C LEU A 3 50.42 -11.85 -5.76
N GLU A 4 51.25 -12.47 -4.91
CA GLU A 4 50.74 -13.25 -3.78
C GLU A 4 50.19 -12.26 -2.76
N ILE A 5 48.85 -12.24 -2.63
CA ILE A 5 48.14 -11.44 -1.63
C ILE A 5 48.37 -12.15 -0.29
N SER A 6 48.99 -11.48 0.67
CA SER A 6 49.19 -12.05 2.02
C SER A 6 47.83 -12.32 2.69
N GLU A 7 47.81 -13.29 3.62
CA GLU A 7 46.60 -13.63 4.38
C GLU A 7 46.06 -12.43 5.17
N ASP A 8 46.90 -11.61 5.73
CA ASP A 8 46.51 -10.39 6.46
C ASP A 8 45.87 -9.35 5.55
N LEU A 9 46.39 -9.21 4.32
CA LEU A 9 45.76 -8.32 3.34
C LEU A 9 44.38 -8.87 2.92
N LEU A 10 44.26 -10.19 2.71
CA LEU A 10 42.97 -10.81 2.41
C LEU A 10 41.93 -10.60 3.53
N ARG A 11 42.34 -10.75 4.80
CA ARG A 11 41.49 -10.46 5.96
C ARG A 11 41.04 -9.00 5.97
N SER A 12 41.96 -8.07 5.71
CA SER A 12 41.67 -6.64 5.65
C SER A 12 40.70 -6.28 4.52
N LEU A 13 40.89 -6.87 3.33
CA LEU A 13 40.01 -6.69 2.18
C LEU A 13 38.60 -7.27 2.43
N PHE A 14 38.53 -8.37 3.17
CA PHE A 14 37.24 -8.97 3.54
C PHE A 14 36.52 -8.14 4.61
N ALA A 15 37.25 -7.52 5.53
CA ALA A 15 36.70 -6.68 6.58
C ALA A 15 36.20 -5.31 6.07
N ASP A 16 36.85 -4.73 5.04
CA ASP A 16 36.43 -3.46 4.44
C ASP A 16 36.21 -3.58 2.92
N PRO A 17 34.97 -3.68 2.47
CA PRO A 17 34.64 -3.80 1.05
C PRO A 17 35.01 -2.54 0.24
N VAL A 18 35.16 -1.37 0.90
CA VAL A 18 35.58 -0.13 0.24
C VAL A 18 37.06 -0.18 -0.10
N MET A 19 37.88 -0.66 0.85
CA MET A 19 39.31 -0.94 0.59
C MET A 19 39.44 -2.01 -0.50
N ALA A 20 38.65 -3.07 -0.44
CA ALA A 20 38.66 -4.12 -1.46
C ALA A 20 38.32 -3.59 -2.86
N ALA A 21 37.31 -2.72 -2.99
CA ALA A 21 36.96 -2.08 -4.26
C ALA A 21 38.14 -1.27 -4.84
N ARG A 22 38.83 -0.53 -3.98
CA ARG A 22 39.98 0.27 -4.40
C ARG A 22 41.18 -0.58 -4.81
N VAL A 23 41.49 -1.62 -4.04
CA VAL A 23 42.67 -2.47 -4.31
C VAL A 23 42.44 -3.44 -5.45
N LEU A 24 41.30 -4.13 -5.47
CA LEU A 24 41.03 -5.22 -6.43
C LEU A 24 40.39 -4.74 -7.73
N MET A 25 39.77 -3.56 -7.75
CA MET A 25 39.02 -3.06 -8.91
C MET A 25 39.47 -1.67 -9.37
N ASP A 26 40.34 -1.01 -8.63
CA ASP A 26 40.77 0.39 -8.88
C ASP A 26 39.57 1.36 -8.91
N ILE A 27 38.57 1.12 -8.07
CA ILE A 27 37.37 1.95 -7.97
C ILE A 27 37.39 2.75 -6.68
N ALA A 28 37.40 4.09 -6.82
CA ALA A 28 37.20 5.01 -5.72
C ALA A 28 35.71 5.33 -5.59
N LEU A 29 35.15 5.10 -4.41
CA LEU A 29 33.75 5.41 -4.09
C LEU A 29 33.66 6.74 -3.33
N ASP A 30 32.58 7.47 -3.54
CA ASP A 30 32.21 8.62 -2.70
C ASP A 30 31.75 8.13 -1.32
N ASP A 31 31.80 9.00 -0.29
CA ASP A 31 31.54 8.62 1.10
C ASP A 31 30.19 7.94 1.29
N TYR A 32 29.11 8.46 0.65
CA TYR A 32 27.80 7.85 0.71
C TYR A 32 27.75 6.49 -0.02
N GLN A 33 28.51 6.35 -1.13
CA GLN A 33 28.60 5.07 -1.85
C GLN A 33 29.37 4.04 -1.02
N ALA A 34 30.43 4.49 -0.32
CA ALA A 34 31.18 3.68 0.60
C ALA A 34 30.32 3.19 1.78
N ALA A 35 29.53 4.10 2.38
CA ALA A 35 28.60 3.75 3.43
C ALA A 35 27.56 2.72 2.96
N ALA A 36 26.96 2.94 1.80
CA ALA A 36 25.99 2.02 1.21
C ALA A 36 26.60 0.64 0.89
N LEU A 37 27.84 0.60 0.36
CA LEU A 37 28.54 -0.66 0.08
C LEU A 37 28.80 -1.45 1.36
N ARG A 38 29.18 -0.77 2.47
CA ARG A 38 29.35 -1.42 3.78
C ARG A 38 28.02 -1.97 4.31
N LEU A 39 26.92 -1.25 4.18
CA LEU A 39 25.59 -1.77 4.54
C LEU A 39 25.26 -3.04 3.75
N ASP A 40 25.45 -3.03 2.44
CA ASP A 40 25.17 -4.20 1.58
C ASP A 40 26.15 -5.37 1.83
N TRP A 41 27.35 -5.10 2.33
CA TRP A 41 28.32 -6.13 2.66
C TRP A 41 27.99 -6.86 3.95
N TRP A 42 27.58 -6.10 4.98
CA TRP A 42 27.37 -6.64 6.31
C TRP A 42 25.93 -7.07 6.63
N PHE A 43 24.93 -6.51 5.92
CA PHE A 43 23.53 -6.89 6.12
C PHE A 43 23.07 -7.86 5.04
N GLN A 44 22.44 -8.96 5.48
CA GLN A 44 21.99 -10.02 4.57
C GLN A 44 20.82 -9.58 3.68
N GLU A 45 19.97 -8.69 4.19
CA GLU A 45 18.81 -8.20 3.47
C GLU A 45 18.77 -6.67 3.50
N THR A 46 18.88 -6.04 2.33
CA THR A 46 18.89 -4.57 2.25
C THR A 46 17.86 -4.02 1.27
N ILE A 47 17.31 -2.87 1.61
CA ILE A 47 16.50 -2.06 0.71
C ILE A 47 17.16 -0.70 0.54
N ASP A 48 17.57 -0.40 -0.68
CA ASP A 48 18.11 0.90 -1.10
C ASP A 48 17.05 1.64 -1.90
N SER A 49 16.51 2.70 -1.31
CA SER A 49 15.53 3.59 -1.95
C SER A 49 16.15 4.90 -2.42
N SER A 50 17.45 4.95 -2.64
CA SER A 50 18.20 6.16 -3.00
C SER A 50 17.68 6.82 -4.27
N GLY A 51 17.81 8.14 -4.34
CA GLY A 51 17.43 8.93 -5.50
C GLY A 51 18.10 8.51 -6.80
N VAL A 52 17.59 8.96 -7.92
CA VAL A 52 18.22 8.76 -9.24
C VAL A 52 19.60 9.42 -9.28
N SER A 53 20.47 8.92 -10.16
CA SER A 53 21.84 9.42 -10.35
C SER A 53 22.72 9.40 -9.06
N THR A 54 22.42 8.52 -8.12
CA THR A 54 23.27 8.29 -6.94
C THR A 54 24.30 7.15 -7.16
N GLY A 55 24.50 6.70 -8.40
CA GLY A 55 25.49 5.67 -8.72
C GLY A 55 25.16 4.27 -8.18
N LYS A 56 23.87 3.93 -8.08
CA LYS A 56 23.41 2.59 -7.64
C LYS A 56 23.99 1.48 -8.49
N THR A 57 23.97 1.61 -9.80
CA THR A 57 24.48 0.60 -10.74
C THR A 57 25.97 0.34 -10.57
N LEU A 58 26.78 1.39 -10.32
CA LEU A 58 28.19 1.22 -9.97
C LEU A 58 28.35 0.41 -8.67
N ARG A 59 27.58 0.72 -7.63
CA ARG A 59 27.62 -0.03 -6.35
C ARG A 59 27.18 -1.47 -6.50
N ILE A 60 26.14 -1.73 -7.32
CA ILE A 60 25.69 -3.09 -7.67
C ILE A 60 26.84 -3.86 -8.31
N PHE A 61 27.53 -3.24 -9.27
CA PHE A 61 28.68 -3.85 -9.95
C PHE A 61 29.79 -4.17 -8.97
N VAL A 62 30.19 -3.22 -8.14
CA VAL A 62 31.24 -3.41 -7.14
C VAL A 62 30.89 -4.53 -6.17
N LEU A 63 29.69 -4.48 -5.58
CA LEU A 63 29.23 -5.49 -4.63
C LEU A 63 29.23 -6.90 -5.24
N ALA A 64 28.65 -7.04 -6.43
CA ALA A 64 28.56 -8.33 -7.11
C ALA A 64 29.93 -8.94 -7.42
N CYS A 65 30.87 -8.12 -7.90
CA CYS A 65 32.23 -8.55 -8.19
C CYS A 65 33.01 -8.90 -6.92
N LEU A 66 32.95 -8.06 -5.88
CA LEU A 66 33.65 -8.33 -4.62
C LEU A 66 33.17 -9.63 -3.96
N ARG A 67 31.87 -9.88 -3.95
CA ARG A 67 31.34 -11.15 -3.42
C ARG A 67 31.86 -12.35 -4.19
N CYS A 68 31.96 -12.25 -5.52
CA CYS A 68 32.52 -13.32 -6.33
C CYS A 68 34.03 -13.46 -6.19
N MET A 69 34.77 -12.39 -5.96
CA MET A 69 36.24 -12.46 -5.80
C MET A 69 36.66 -12.94 -4.43
N LEU A 70 36.01 -12.48 -3.38
CA LEU A 70 36.42 -12.72 -2.00
C LEU A 70 35.78 -13.96 -1.37
N ILE A 71 34.64 -14.43 -1.87
CA ILE A 71 33.94 -15.60 -1.33
C ILE A 71 34.04 -16.76 -2.32
N PRO A 72 34.73 -17.86 -1.98
CA PRO A 72 34.90 -19.00 -2.87
C PRO A 72 33.56 -19.70 -3.19
N ASN A 73 33.44 -20.22 -4.41
CA ASN A 73 32.24 -20.94 -4.90
C ASN A 73 30.93 -20.18 -4.81
N HIS A 74 31.00 -18.85 -4.71
CA HIS A 74 29.85 -17.95 -4.57
C HIS A 74 29.10 -17.78 -5.89
N VAL A 75 27.77 -17.82 -5.82
CA VAL A 75 26.91 -17.56 -6.99
C VAL A 75 26.14 -16.27 -6.74
N CYS A 76 26.55 -15.23 -7.46
CA CYS A 76 25.87 -13.93 -7.43
C CYS A 76 25.02 -13.75 -8.66
N ALA A 77 23.77 -13.30 -8.51
CA ALA A 77 22.90 -12.90 -9.57
C ALA A 77 22.54 -11.41 -9.46
N VAL A 78 22.60 -10.70 -10.58
CA VAL A 78 22.10 -9.33 -10.70
C VAL A 78 20.93 -9.33 -11.67
N TYR A 79 19.77 -8.98 -11.17
CA TYR A 79 18.54 -8.88 -11.94
C TYR A 79 18.27 -7.44 -12.35
N PHE A 80 17.94 -7.25 -13.62
CA PHE A 80 17.47 -5.99 -14.20
C PHE A 80 16.08 -6.20 -14.83
N PRO A 81 15.22 -5.17 -14.87
CA PRO A 81 13.90 -5.26 -15.51
C PRO A 81 13.95 -5.65 -16.99
N SER A 82 15.03 -5.31 -17.70
CA SER A 82 15.30 -5.79 -19.05
C SER A 82 16.76 -6.23 -19.18
N PHE A 83 16.99 -7.23 -20.01
CA PHE A 83 18.34 -7.71 -20.31
C PHE A 83 19.19 -6.65 -21.02
N GLN A 84 18.54 -5.88 -21.90
CA GLN A 84 19.19 -4.78 -22.60
C GLN A 84 19.68 -3.69 -21.64
N MET A 85 18.85 -3.31 -20.68
CA MET A 85 19.22 -2.35 -19.62
C MET A 85 20.45 -2.82 -18.84
N GLY A 86 20.45 -4.08 -18.39
CA GLY A 86 21.62 -4.64 -17.71
C GLY A 86 22.88 -4.62 -18.56
N LYS A 87 22.73 -4.88 -19.87
CA LYS A 87 23.84 -4.82 -20.82
C LYS A 87 24.39 -3.41 -21.00
N GLU A 88 23.52 -2.41 -21.11
CA GLU A 88 23.91 -1.03 -21.36
C GLU A 88 24.46 -0.34 -20.12
N GLU A 89 23.92 -0.66 -18.94
CA GLU A 89 24.28 0.00 -17.70
C GLU A 89 25.38 -0.70 -16.89
N PHE A 90 25.38 -2.03 -16.86
CA PHE A 90 26.32 -2.80 -16.04
C PHE A 90 27.61 -3.15 -16.77
N TRP A 91 27.52 -3.57 -18.03
CA TRP A 91 28.67 -4.02 -18.81
C TRP A 91 29.75 -2.97 -19.02
N PRO A 92 29.48 -1.68 -19.22
CA PRO A 92 30.52 -0.66 -19.34
C PRO A 92 31.45 -0.59 -18.12
N TYR A 93 30.91 -0.76 -16.90
CA TYR A 93 31.73 -0.80 -15.70
C TYR A 93 32.64 -2.01 -15.70
N PHE A 94 32.12 -3.18 -16.09
CA PHE A 94 32.90 -4.40 -16.17
C PHE A 94 34.04 -4.27 -17.20
N ALA A 95 33.75 -3.84 -18.41
CA ALA A 95 34.74 -3.65 -19.48
C ALA A 95 35.83 -2.63 -19.06
N ALA A 96 35.41 -1.48 -18.53
CA ALA A 96 36.36 -0.45 -18.08
C ALA A 96 37.25 -0.96 -16.92
N THR A 97 36.73 -1.76 -15.99
CA THR A 97 37.49 -2.31 -14.88
C THR A 97 38.47 -3.39 -15.38
N MET A 98 38.03 -4.24 -16.31
CA MET A 98 38.91 -5.22 -16.96
C MET A 98 40.10 -4.57 -17.67
N ASP A 99 39.87 -3.46 -18.36
CA ASP A 99 40.91 -2.77 -19.11
C ASP A 99 41.91 -2.06 -18.19
N LYS A 100 41.42 -1.45 -17.10
CA LYS A 100 42.21 -0.60 -16.23
C LYS A 100 42.89 -1.35 -15.06
N CYS A 101 42.28 -2.45 -14.58
CA CYS A 101 42.75 -3.13 -13.39
C CYS A 101 43.26 -4.55 -13.66
N PRO A 102 44.60 -4.75 -13.73
CA PRO A 102 45.18 -6.08 -13.95
C PRO A 102 44.81 -7.08 -12.85
N LEU A 103 44.68 -6.64 -11.58
CA LEU A 103 44.31 -7.51 -10.47
C LEU A 103 42.88 -8.08 -10.67
N PHE A 104 41.95 -7.25 -11.10
CA PHE A 104 40.60 -7.69 -11.42
C PHE A 104 40.58 -8.73 -12.55
N ARG A 105 41.30 -8.44 -13.65
CA ARG A 105 41.43 -9.34 -14.78
C ARG A 105 42.01 -10.70 -14.38
N GLN A 106 42.99 -10.72 -13.48
CA GLN A 106 43.62 -11.93 -12.98
C GLN A 106 42.68 -12.84 -12.20
N GLN A 107 41.61 -12.31 -11.62
CA GLN A 107 40.60 -13.09 -10.88
C GLN A 107 39.62 -13.83 -11.80
N LEU A 108 39.54 -13.44 -13.06
CA LEU A 108 38.61 -14.04 -14.00
C LEU A 108 39.15 -15.33 -14.62
N LEU A 109 38.27 -16.29 -14.85
CA LEU A 109 38.58 -17.51 -15.58
C LEU A 109 38.49 -17.20 -17.07
N VAL A 110 39.63 -16.90 -17.67
CA VAL A 110 39.74 -16.61 -19.10
C VAL A 110 39.93 -17.94 -19.84
N ASP A 111 38.96 -18.32 -20.66
CA ASP A 111 39.16 -19.44 -21.60
C ASP A 111 40.18 -19.02 -22.66
N ARG A 112 41.16 -19.88 -22.97
CA ARG A 112 42.28 -19.58 -23.88
C ARG A 112 41.83 -19.11 -25.28
N ASN A 113 40.57 -19.29 -25.63
CA ASN A 113 40.03 -18.97 -26.96
C ASN A 113 38.99 -17.82 -26.94
N ARG A 114 38.61 -17.27 -25.78
CA ARG A 114 37.66 -16.16 -25.67
C ARG A 114 37.93 -15.39 -24.37
N GLU A 115 38.20 -14.12 -24.51
CA GLU A 115 38.39 -13.20 -23.38
C GLU A 115 37.22 -13.27 -22.38
N GLY A 116 37.33 -14.10 -21.35
CA GLY A 116 36.55 -14.10 -20.11
C GLY A 116 35.02 -14.15 -20.21
N GLU A 117 34.45 -14.03 -21.40
CA GLU A 117 33.03 -13.86 -21.61
C GLU A 117 32.44 -15.12 -22.30
N LYS A 118 31.75 -15.95 -21.52
CA LYS A 118 30.90 -16.99 -22.08
C LYS A 118 29.49 -16.43 -22.28
N LYS A 119 29.17 -15.95 -23.48
CA LYS A 119 27.79 -15.59 -23.84
C LYS A 119 26.96 -16.86 -23.89
N MET A 120 26.05 -17.02 -22.93
CA MET A 120 24.97 -17.98 -23.03
C MET A 120 23.73 -17.26 -23.63
N PRO A 121 22.94 -17.93 -24.49
CA PRO A 121 21.68 -17.35 -24.92
C PRO A 121 20.81 -16.96 -23.72
N GLY A 122 20.48 -15.68 -23.59
CA GLY A 122 19.58 -15.16 -22.55
C GLY A 122 20.17 -14.88 -21.16
N ALA A 123 21.48 -15.10 -20.92
CA ALA A 123 22.08 -14.76 -19.64
C ALA A 123 23.57 -14.41 -19.79
N TRP A 124 24.03 -13.41 -19.09
CA TRP A 124 25.45 -13.15 -18.92
C TRP A 124 25.98 -13.97 -17.78
N LEU A 125 27.13 -14.56 -17.97
CA LEU A 125 27.77 -15.45 -17.03
C LEU A 125 29.28 -15.22 -17.02
N MET A 126 29.81 -14.82 -15.87
CA MET A 126 31.24 -14.63 -15.64
C MET A 126 31.72 -15.61 -14.58
N TYR A 127 32.84 -16.25 -14.84
CA TYR A 127 33.47 -17.19 -13.91
C TYR A 127 34.72 -16.57 -13.31
N PHE A 128 34.90 -16.79 -12.02
CA PHE A 128 36.08 -16.41 -11.26
C PHE A 128 36.92 -17.64 -10.95
N LYS A 129 38.25 -17.46 -10.81
CA LYS A 129 39.19 -18.55 -10.55
C LYS A 129 38.95 -19.32 -9.25
N ASN A 130 38.34 -18.66 -8.26
CA ASN A 130 37.96 -19.28 -6.99
C ASN A 130 36.65 -20.12 -7.06
N GLY A 131 36.18 -20.44 -8.25
CA GLY A 131 34.95 -21.22 -8.46
C GLY A 131 33.64 -20.41 -8.41
N SER A 132 33.72 -19.12 -8.14
CA SER A 132 32.54 -18.24 -8.09
C SER A 132 32.04 -17.85 -9.48
N ARG A 133 30.80 -17.44 -9.55
CA ARG A 133 30.20 -16.96 -10.81
C ARG A 133 29.25 -15.79 -10.56
N LEU A 134 29.28 -14.85 -11.48
CA LEU A 134 28.31 -13.75 -11.57
C LEU A 134 27.42 -13.99 -12.79
N THR A 135 26.11 -13.83 -12.62
CA THR A 135 25.13 -14.05 -13.68
C THR A 135 24.10 -12.92 -13.72
N MET A 136 23.66 -12.57 -14.92
CA MET A 136 22.49 -11.69 -15.13
C MET A 136 21.38 -12.54 -15.77
N PRO A 137 20.41 -13.01 -14.99
CA PRO A 137 19.31 -13.80 -15.52
C PRO A 137 18.40 -12.93 -16.39
N ALA A 138 17.80 -13.54 -17.42
CA ALA A 138 16.83 -12.87 -18.28
C ALA A 138 15.59 -12.45 -17.49
N PRO A 139 14.89 -11.37 -17.89
CA PRO A 139 13.69 -10.88 -17.19
C PRO A 139 12.60 -11.94 -17.00
N GLY A 140 12.36 -12.81 -17.97
CA GLY A 140 11.43 -13.94 -17.86
C GLY A 140 11.77 -14.96 -16.76
N PHE A 141 12.97 -14.87 -16.17
CA PHE A 141 13.37 -15.72 -15.05
C PHE A 141 12.43 -15.62 -13.84
N LEU A 142 11.81 -14.47 -13.60
CA LEU A 142 10.88 -14.27 -12.48
C LEU A 142 9.45 -14.69 -12.80
N THR A 143 9.06 -14.65 -14.08
CA THR A 143 7.68 -14.89 -14.51
C THR A 143 7.47 -16.31 -15.04
N ASP A 144 8.53 -16.97 -15.48
CA ASP A 144 8.48 -18.34 -16.00
C ASP A 144 9.03 -19.34 -14.97
N SER A 145 8.12 -20.09 -14.36
CA SER A 145 8.46 -21.12 -13.38
C SER A 145 9.38 -22.22 -13.93
N LYS A 146 9.32 -22.50 -15.24
CA LYS A 146 10.16 -23.51 -15.91
C LYS A 146 11.60 -23.03 -16.08
N THR A 147 11.80 -21.76 -16.43
CA THR A 147 13.12 -21.16 -16.61
C THR A 147 13.81 -20.90 -15.27
N ALA A 148 13.02 -20.67 -14.23
CA ALA A 148 13.50 -20.42 -12.87
C ALA A 148 13.73 -21.68 -12.04
N ALA A 149 13.18 -22.81 -12.44
CA ALA A 149 13.27 -24.07 -11.70
C ALA A 149 14.74 -24.47 -11.46
N GLY A 150 15.09 -24.70 -10.18
CA GLY A 150 16.40 -25.19 -9.76
C GLY A 150 17.54 -24.17 -9.70
N ARG A 151 17.37 -22.92 -10.12
CA ARG A 151 18.44 -21.90 -9.98
C ARG A 151 18.39 -21.26 -8.60
N ARG A 152 19.45 -21.44 -7.84
CA ARG A 152 19.62 -20.86 -6.50
C ARG A 152 20.90 -20.02 -6.43
N PHE A 153 20.87 -18.96 -5.66
CA PHE A 153 21.95 -17.99 -5.51
C PHE A 153 22.38 -17.85 -4.05
N ASN A 154 23.62 -17.45 -3.83
CA ASN A 154 24.10 -17.01 -2.55
C ASN A 154 23.83 -15.50 -2.37
N THR A 155 23.98 -14.72 -3.45
CA THR A 155 23.59 -13.31 -3.45
C THR A 155 22.70 -13.02 -4.64
N LEU A 156 21.58 -12.36 -4.38
CA LEU A 156 20.67 -11.83 -5.40
C LEU A 156 20.57 -10.31 -5.22
N ILE A 157 20.91 -9.57 -6.25
CA ILE A 157 20.76 -8.11 -6.30
C ILE A 157 19.68 -7.80 -7.34
N VAL A 158 18.66 -7.08 -6.93
CA VAL A 158 17.52 -6.74 -7.80
C VAL A 158 17.53 -5.24 -8.02
N ASP A 159 17.90 -4.80 -9.22
CA ASP A 159 17.81 -3.40 -9.61
C ASP A 159 16.38 -3.07 -10.09
N ASP A 160 15.96 -1.84 -9.89
CA ASP A 160 14.58 -1.38 -10.15
C ASP A 160 13.51 -2.35 -9.61
N TRP A 161 13.75 -2.90 -8.40
CA TRP A 161 12.96 -3.98 -7.81
C TRP A 161 11.46 -3.69 -7.74
N LEU A 162 11.06 -2.42 -7.67
CA LEU A 162 9.66 -2.02 -7.64
C LEU A 162 8.96 -2.29 -8.97
N LYS A 163 9.65 -2.09 -10.10
CA LYS A 163 9.15 -2.51 -11.41
C LYS A 163 9.05 -4.04 -11.51
N ALA A 164 10.01 -4.77 -10.93
CA ALA A 164 9.92 -6.23 -10.87
C ALA A 164 8.66 -6.69 -10.12
N MET A 165 8.30 -6.02 -9.02
CA MET A 165 7.08 -6.31 -8.27
C MET A 165 5.78 -5.99 -9.01
N GLU A 166 5.80 -5.07 -9.98
CA GLU A 166 4.65 -4.77 -10.84
C GLU A 166 4.36 -5.88 -11.86
N MET A 167 5.35 -6.73 -12.17
CA MET A 167 5.22 -7.82 -13.15
C MET A 167 4.32 -8.97 -12.66
N GLY A 168 4.06 -9.11 -11.36
CA GLY A 168 3.18 -10.15 -10.82
C GLY A 168 3.12 -10.17 -9.30
N ASP A 169 2.09 -10.81 -8.77
CA ASP A 169 1.95 -11.00 -7.33
C ASP A 169 2.87 -12.11 -6.83
N GLY A 170 3.47 -11.91 -5.64
CA GLY A 170 4.37 -12.86 -5.01
C GLY A 170 5.78 -12.95 -5.60
N ILE A 171 6.14 -12.08 -6.55
CA ILE A 171 7.51 -12.05 -7.12
C ILE A 171 8.55 -11.77 -6.04
N ASP A 172 8.24 -10.92 -5.09
CA ASP A 172 9.12 -10.61 -3.96
C ASP A 172 9.46 -11.85 -3.13
N GLN A 173 8.47 -12.71 -2.84
CA GLN A 173 8.71 -13.96 -2.13
C GLN A 173 9.48 -14.95 -2.99
N GLN A 174 9.16 -15.06 -4.28
CA GLN A 174 9.90 -15.91 -5.21
C GLN A 174 11.38 -15.51 -5.29
N LEU A 175 11.69 -14.21 -5.24
CA LEU A 175 13.07 -13.71 -5.20
C LEU A 175 13.79 -14.17 -3.93
N VAL A 176 13.16 -14.05 -2.76
CA VAL A 176 13.72 -14.52 -1.49
C VAL A 176 13.97 -16.02 -1.54
N ASP A 177 13.02 -16.80 -2.03
CA ASP A 177 13.13 -18.25 -2.14
C ASP A 177 14.27 -18.72 -3.07
N ARG A 178 14.77 -17.85 -3.95
CA ARG A 178 15.95 -18.12 -4.80
C ARG A 178 17.29 -17.91 -4.08
N CYS A 179 17.30 -17.14 -2.98
CA CYS A 179 18.49 -16.94 -2.15
C CYS A 179 18.65 -18.04 -1.09
N THR A 180 18.68 -19.29 -1.55
CA THR A 180 18.75 -20.47 -0.66
C THR A 180 19.82 -21.46 -1.05
N ARG A 181 20.86 -21.01 -1.77
CA ARG A 181 22.01 -21.85 -2.10
C ARG A 181 22.78 -22.19 -0.82
N PRO A 182 23.25 -23.43 -0.63
CA PRO A 182 24.13 -23.75 0.48
C PRO A 182 25.34 -22.82 0.52
N CYS A 183 25.64 -22.30 1.70
CA CYS A 183 26.79 -21.44 1.98
C CYS A 183 27.57 -21.98 3.18
N PHE A 184 28.77 -21.47 3.38
CA PHE A 184 29.66 -21.94 4.42
C PHE A 184 29.09 -21.74 5.84
N ASN A 185 28.50 -20.58 6.07
CA ASN A 185 27.82 -20.27 7.34
C ASN A 185 26.67 -19.29 7.07
N GLN A 186 25.43 -19.77 7.19
CA GLN A 186 24.24 -18.98 6.90
C GLN A 186 24.01 -17.83 7.89
N GLU A 187 24.44 -17.98 9.12
CA GLU A 187 24.26 -16.96 10.16
C GLU A 187 25.36 -15.89 10.12
N HIS A 188 26.48 -16.18 9.48
CA HIS A 188 27.54 -15.19 9.36
C HIS A 188 27.11 -14.04 8.46
N PRO A 189 27.26 -12.77 8.89
CA PRO A 189 26.73 -11.61 8.16
C PRO A 189 27.25 -11.50 6.72
N VAL A 190 28.46 -11.98 6.41
CA VAL A 190 29.03 -11.91 5.06
C VAL A 190 28.95 -13.25 4.31
N TRP A 191 29.14 -14.38 4.99
CA TRP A 191 29.12 -15.70 4.36
C TRP A 191 27.71 -16.25 4.08
N GLY A 192 26.70 -15.72 4.75
CA GLY A 192 25.30 -16.11 4.56
C GLY A 192 24.77 -15.73 3.18
N ASN A 193 23.55 -16.12 2.91
CA ASN A 193 22.86 -15.71 1.69
C ASN A 193 22.37 -14.26 1.82
N HIS A 194 22.43 -13.53 0.72
CA HIS A 194 22.09 -12.11 0.68
C HIS A 194 21.05 -11.78 -0.40
N ILE A 195 20.15 -10.86 -0.09
CA ILE A 195 19.25 -10.26 -1.06
C ILE A 195 19.26 -8.73 -0.90
N HIS A 196 19.48 -8.04 -2.00
CA HIS A 196 19.57 -6.59 -2.04
C HIS A 196 18.59 -6.02 -3.05
N PHE A 197 17.62 -5.26 -2.57
CA PHE A 197 16.65 -4.55 -3.40
C PHE A 197 17.12 -3.12 -3.65
N LYS A 198 17.36 -2.79 -4.91
CA LYS A 198 17.88 -1.49 -5.35
C LYS A 198 16.84 -0.78 -6.23
N GLY A 199 16.59 0.48 -5.96
CA GLY A 199 15.64 1.27 -6.74
C GLY A 199 15.55 2.69 -6.23
N HIS A 200 14.51 3.39 -6.60
CA HIS A 200 14.17 4.70 -6.06
C HIS A 200 12.83 4.63 -5.33
N ALA A 201 12.62 5.51 -4.37
CA ALA A 201 11.38 5.54 -3.62
C ALA A 201 10.17 5.76 -4.55
N GLN A 202 9.04 5.17 -4.19
CA GLN A 202 7.76 5.29 -4.86
C GLN A 202 6.71 5.86 -3.88
N ARG A 203 5.44 5.69 -4.21
CA ARG A 203 4.33 6.04 -3.31
C ARG A 203 4.23 5.02 -2.17
N PRO A 204 3.86 5.43 -0.95
CA PRO A 204 3.59 4.51 0.15
C PRO A 204 2.47 3.49 -0.15
N SER A 205 1.55 3.81 -1.07
CA SER A 205 0.53 2.87 -1.58
C SER A 205 1.09 1.77 -2.48
N HIS A 206 2.34 1.89 -2.94
CA HIS A 206 2.98 0.86 -3.76
C HIS A 206 3.20 -0.41 -2.93
N LYS A 207 2.86 -1.58 -3.50
CA LYS A 207 2.98 -2.87 -2.81
C LYS A 207 4.40 -3.15 -2.24
N GLY A 208 5.44 -2.61 -2.84
CA GLY A 208 6.81 -2.69 -2.31
C GLY A 208 7.01 -1.99 -0.98
N TYR A 209 6.24 -0.97 -0.65
CA TYR A 209 6.35 -0.26 0.63
C TYR A 209 6.02 -1.15 1.83
N LYS A 210 5.20 -2.18 1.65
CA LYS A 210 4.94 -3.18 2.70
C LYS A 210 6.24 -3.85 3.17
N ARG A 211 7.14 -4.19 2.23
CA ARG A 211 8.45 -4.77 2.56
C ARG A 211 9.35 -3.77 3.28
N VAL A 212 9.35 -2.51 2.83
CA VAL A 212 10.09 -1.44 3.52
C VAL A 212 9.64 -1.31 4.99
N ARG A 213 8.33 -1.32 5.24
CA ARG A 213 7.77 -1.27 6.60
C ARG A 213 8.14 -2.51 7.41
N ALA A 214 8.04 -3.70 6.81
CA ALA A 214 8.40 -4.95 7.47
C ALA A 214 9.87 -4.95 7.90
N TYR A 215 10.80 -4.54 7.03
CA TYR A 215 12.22 -4.45 7.37
C TYR A 215 12.49 -3.40 8.45
N LYS A 216 11.86 -2.21 8.35
CA LYS A 216 11.97 -1.19 9.41
C LYS A 216 11.51 -1.73 10.76
N ARG A 217 10.44 -2.50 10.81
CA ARG A 217 9.96 -3.14 12.03
C ARG A 217 10.97 -4.15 12.56
N LEU A 218 11.47 -5.05 11.71
CA LEU A 218 12.50 -6.03 12.10
C LEU A 218 13.77 -5.36 12.65
N ILE A 219 14.18 -4.23 12.07
CA ILE A 219 15.32 -3.43 12.57
C ILE A 219 15.01 -2.86 13.97
N LEU A 220 13.81 -2.32 14.17
CA LEU A 220 13.38 -1.82 15.48
C LEU A 220 13.26 -2.94 16.52
N ASP A 221 12.92 -4.14 16.11
CA ASP A 221 12.89 -5.35 16.93
C ASP A 221 14.30 -5.96 17.17
N GLY A 222 15.35 -5.26 16.75
CA GLY A 222 16.75 -5.64 17.01
C GLY A 222 17.39 -6.56 15.97
N SER A 223 16.80 -6.73 14.80
CA SER A 223 17.40 -7.56 13.74
C SER A 223 18.69 -6.96 13.22
N LEU A 224 19.77 -7.73 13.27
CA LEU A 224 21.08 -7.41 12.69
C LEU A 224 21.24 -7.89 11.23
N ARG A 225 20.18 -8.45 10.62
CA ARG A 225 20.22 -8.97 9.26
C ARG A 225 19.69 -8.00 8.22
N HIS A 226 18.93 -6.98 8.65
CA HIS A 226 18.19 -6.09 7.75
C HIS A 226 18.73 -4.67 7.80
N ALA A 227 18.79 -4.01 6.64
CA ALA A 227 19.03 -2.57 6.56
C ALA A 227 18.10 -1.92 5.51
N VAL A 228 17.58 -0.73 5.84
CA VAL A 228 16.82 0.12 4.93
C VAL A 228 17.48 1.49 4.91
N TYR A 229 17.87 1.95 3.73
CA TYR A 229 18.54 3.23 3.59
C TYR A 229 18.17 3.94 2.29
N ALA A 230 18.42 5.24 2.26
CA ALA A 230 18.27 6.07 1.09
C ALA A 230 19.29 7.21 1.12
N PHE A 231 19.91 7.43 -0.01
CA PHE A 231 20.80 8.59 -0.24
C PHE A 231 20.21 9.45 -1.34
N CYS A 232 20.48 10.73 -1.31
CA CYS A 232 19.97 11.68 -2.27
C CYS A 232 21.11 12.48 -2.93
N TYR A 233 20.77 13.32 -3.87
CA TYR A 233 21.77 14.15 -4.55
C TYR A 233 22.55 15.10 -3.62
N LYS A 234 22.02 15.40 -2.43
CA LYS A 234 22.69 16.26 -1.44
C LYS A 234 23.82 15.54 -0.71
N ASP A 235 23.80 14.21 -0.69
CA ASP A 235 24.80 13.39 -0.06
C ASP A 235 26.03 13.17 -0.95
N ILE A 236 25.95 13.57 -2.23
CA ILE A 236 27.03 13.44 -3.21
C ILE A 236 28.03 14.55 -2.99
N SER A 237 29.31 14.20 -2.80
CA SER A 237 30.35 15.20 -2.65
C SER A 237 30.47 16.08 -3.91
N PRO A 238 30.91 17.35 -3.78
CA PRO A 238 31.05 18.26 -4.92
C PRO A 238 31.96 17.70 -6.04
N LYS A 239 32.96 16.91 -5.68
CA LYS A 239 33.86 16.27 -6.62
C LYS A 239 33.12 15.26 -7.51
N PHE A 240 32.31 14.41 -6.92
CA PHE A 240 31.54 13.40 -7.65
C PHE A 240 30.29 13.97 -8.32
N ALA A 241 29.67 15.01 -7.77
CA ALA A 241 28.52 15.66 -8.37
C ALA A 241 28.81 16.15 -9.80
N LYS A 242 29.96 16.74 -10.02
CA LYS A 242 30.40 17.22 -11.36
C LYS A 242 30.60 16.07 -12.37
N LEU A 243 30.97 14.89 -11.90
CA LEU A 243 31.17 13.71 -12.76
C LEU A 243 29.85 13.02 -13.12
N ILE A 244 28.86 13.10 -12.24
CA ILE A 244 27.61 12.36 -12.40
C ILE A 244 26.58 13.13 -13.22
N ARG A 245 26.58 14.47 -13.15
CA ARG A 245 25.57 15.28 -13.82
C ARG A 245 25.96 16.76 -13.97
N PRO A 246 25.40 17.45 -14.98
CA PRO A 246 25.52 18.89 -15.12
C PRO A 246 24.88 19.63 -13.93
N ASP A 247 25.45 20.77 -13.53
CA ASP A 247 25.01 21.58 -12.38
C ASP A 247 23.54 22.03 -12.46
N ASN A 248 23.01 22.23 -13.67
CA ASN A 248 21.64 22.69 -13.89
C ASN A 248 20.60 21.55 -13.82
N THR A 249 20.99 20.29 -13.89
CA THR A 249 20.04 19.14 -13.96
C THR A 249 19.07 19.13 -12.79
N ILE A 250 19.56 19.26 -11.55
CA ILE A 250 18.71 19.25 -10.34
C ILE A 250 17.75 20.45 -10.35
N ARG A 251 18.24 21.63 -10.71
CA ARG A 251 17.42 22.84 -10.75
C ARG A 251 16.30 22.70 -11.77
N THR A 252 16.60 22.18 -12.94
CA THR A 252 15.62 21.93 -14.00
C THR A 252 14.58 20.90 -13.55
N GLN A 253 15.02 19.77 -13.00
CA GLN A 253 14.10 18.72 -12.55
C GLN A 253 13.21 19.19 -11.39
N LYS A 254 13.75 19.98 -10.46
CA LYS A 254 12.96 20.57 -9.38
C LYS A 254 11.91 21.57 -9.88
N ALA A 255 12.17 22.26 -10.99
CA ALA A 255 11.23 23.20 -11.59
C ALA A 255 10.13 22.52 -12.41
N VAL A 256 10.44 21.36 -13.03
CA VAL A 256 9.53 20.66 -13.96
C VAL A 256 8.70 19.58 -13.25
N LEU A 257 9.28 18.87 -12.27
CA LEU A 257 8.59 17.76 -11.61
C LEU A 257 7.68 18.25 -10.49
N PRO A 258 6.50 17.63 -10.30
CA PRO A 258 5.71 17.82 -9.11
C PRO A 258 6.56 17.55 -7.85
N PRO A 259 6.35 18.30 -6.74
CA PRO A 259 7.17 18.21 -5.54
C PRO A 259 7.30 16.79 -4.96
N ASP A 260 6.21 16.02 -4.97
CA ASP A 260 6.17 14.63 -4.52
C ASP A 260 6.96 13.69 -5.45
N GLN A 261 6.87 13.89 -6.76
CA GLN A 261 7.66 13.13 -7.73
C GLN A 261 9.15 13.46 -7.61
N PHE A 262 9.48 14.73 -7.42
CA PHE A 262 10.86 15.13 -7.14
C PHE A 262 11.38 14.51 -5.85
N ALA A 263 10.56 14.49 -4.78
CA ALA A 263 10.92 13.87 -3.52
C ALA A 263 11.19 12.36 -3.68
N ARG A 264 10.35 11.65 -4.42
CA ARG A 264 10.55 10.21 -4.67
C ARG A 264 11.79 9.93 -5.50
N GLN A 265 11.93 10.62 -6.62
CA GLN A 265 12.98 10.31 -7.60
C GLN A 265 14.35 10.86 -7.20
N TRP A 266 14.41 12.03 -6.59
CA TRP A 266 15.68 12.72 -6.34
C TRP A 266 16.12 12.75 -4.88
N LEU A 267 15.16 12.70 -3.93
CA LEU A 267 15.47 12.70 -2.51
C LEU A 267 15.41 11.31 -1.88
N GLY A 268 14.92 10.28 -2.60
CA GLY A 268 14.77 8.94 -2.05
C GLY A 268 13.69 8.84 -0.96
N ILE A 269 12.77 9.80 -0.92
CA ILE A 269 11.70 9.87 0.06
C ILE A 269 10.46 9.17 -0.49
N TRP A 270 9.90 8.24 0.26
CA TRP A 270 8.60 7.64 -0.02
C TRP A 270 7.51 8.70 0.17
N ALA A 271 7.41 9.58 -0.82
CA ALA A 271 6.49 10.70 -0.78
C ALA A 271 5.12 10.28 -1.32
N ARG A 272 4.11 10.80 -0.65
CA ARG A 272 2.72 10.61 -1.02
C ARG A 272 2.41 11.37 -2.28
N ASP A 273 1.41 10.89 -3.01
CA ASP A 273 0.91 11.57 -4.18
C ASP A 273 0.01 12.73 -3.73
N GLY A 274 0.44 13.95 -3.96
CA GLY A 274 -0.37 15.14 -3.68
C GLY A 274 -1.63 15.23 -4.57
N SER A 275 -1.76 14.33 -5.56
CA SER A 275 -2.90 14.28 -6.47
C SER A 275 -4.05 13.39 -5.97
N THR A 276 -3.91 12.71 -4.83
CA THR A 276 -5.00 11.90 -4.27
C THR A 276 -6.06 12.80 -3.65
N TYR A 277 -7.31 12.49 -3.90
CA TYR A 277 -8.42 13.28 -3.37
C TYR A 277 -8.51 13.17 -1.84
N TYR A 278 -8.24 11.99 -1.28
CA TYR A 278 -8.08 11.79 0.16
C TYR A 278 -6.61 11.66 0.50
N PRO A 279 -5.99 12.69 1.12
CA PRO A 279 -4.57 12.62 1.45
C PRO A 279 -4.27 11.49 2.44
N GLU A 280 -3.32 10.63 2.11
CA GLU A 280 -2.96 9.47 2.96
C GLU A 280 -2.58 9.90 4.39
N VAL A 281 -1.95 11.09 4.53
CA VAL A 281 -1.61 11.65 5.84
C VAL A 281 -2.83 11.87 6.72
N VAL A 282 -3.94 12.26 6.12
CA VAL A 282 -5.19 12.53 6.83
C VAL A 282 -5.84 11.21 7.26
N ILE A 283 -5.85 10.21 6.36
CA ILE A 283 -6.33 8.85 6.67
C ILE A 283 -5.48 8.22 7.79
N GLU A 284 -4.15 8.34 7.71
CA GLU A 284 -3.25 7.81 8.74
C GLU A 284 -3.39 8.51 10.08
N ALA A 285 -3.65 9.83 10.09
CA ALA A 285 -3.88 10.58 11.31
C ALA A 285 -5.17 10.13 12.03
N ALA A 286 -6.17 9.66 11.27
CA ALA A 286 -7.41 9.11 11.79
C ALA A 286 -7.28 7.64 12.27
N MET A 287 -6.17 6.96 11.98
CA MET A 287 -5.91 5.61 12.48
C MET A 287 -5.48 5.63 13.94
N ARG A 288 -6.27 5.02 14.81
CA ARG A 288 -6.12 5.08 16.27
C ARG A 288 -5.94 3.71 16.88
N GLY A 289 -5.00 3.61 17.83
CA GLY A 289 -4.77 2.37 18.60
C GLY A 289 -5.90 2.04 19.58
N ASP A 290 -6.59 3.06 20.06
CA ASP A 290 -7.74 2.96 20.96
C ASP A 290 -9.05 2.54 20.26
N VAL A 291 -9.10 2.59 18.93
CA VAL A 291 -10.21 2.05 18.14
C VAL A 291 -9.94 0.58 17.80
N THR A 292 -10.82 -0.30 18.27
CA THR A 292 -10.70 -1.74 17.99
C THR A 292 -11.81 -2.17 17.03
N PRO A 293 -11.48 -2.96 15.98
CA PRO A 293 -12.49 -3.55 15.14
C PRO A 293 -13.34 -4.51 15.95
N ALA A 294 -14.61 -4.62 15.61
CA ALA A 294 -15.54 -5.46 16.35
C ALA A 294 -16.45 -6.25 15.42
N PHE A 295 -16.76 -7.47 15.78
CA PHE A 295 -17.73 -8.33 15.10
C PHE A 295 -19.03 -8.34 15.89
N GLY A 296 -19.85 -7.26 15.73
CA GLY A 296 -21.11 -7.05 16.42
C GLY A 296 -21.10 -5.81 17.32
N ARG A 297 -22.17 -5.66 18.10
CA ARG A 297 -22.33 -4.55 19.04
C ARG A 297 -21.36 -4.66 20.22
N VAL A 298 -20.91 -3.51 20.70
CA VAL A 298 -19.99 -3.40 21.84
C VAL A 298 -20.56 -2.50 22.94
N TYR A 299 -21.30 -1.43 22.59
CA TYR A 299 -21.85 -0.48 23.53
C TYR A 299 -23.38 -0.56 23.62
N GLU A 300 -23.95 -0.15 24.74
CA GLU A 300 -25.41 -0.22 24.99
C GLU A 300 -26.18 0.66 23.98
N ASP A 301 -25.75 1.91 23.79
CA ASP A 301 -26.42 2.93 22.97
C ASP A 301 -25.68 3.20 21.66
N GLU A 302 -25.01 2.18 21.09
CA GLU A 302 -24.34 2.36 19.82
C GLU A 302 -25.31 2.29 18.62
N ILE A 303 -25.10 3.21 17.70
CA ILE A 303 -25.77 3.27 16.41
C ILE A 303 -24.80 2.73 15.36
N ASN A 304 -25.19 1.71 14.63
CA ASN A 304 -24.42 1.13 13.55
C ASN A 304 -25.06 1.45 12.20
N ILE A 305 -24.27 2.02 11.33
CA ILE A 305 -24.65 2.38 9.95
C ILE A 305 -23.87 1.49 8.99
N ALA A 306 -24.58 0.78 8.14
CA ALA A 306 -23.96 -0.03 7.10
C ALA A 306 -23.97 0.70 5.75
N GLY A 307 -22.84 0.66 5.05
CA GLY A 307 -22.74 1.05 3.64
C GLY A 307 -22.35 -0.15 2.79
N MET A 308 -22.95 -0.30 1.62
CA MET A 308 -22.65 -1.40 0.73
C MET A 308 -22.44 -0.94 -0.71
N ASP A 309 -21.29 -1.33 -1.23
CA ASP A 309 -20.99 -1.30 -2.67
C ASP A 309 -21.24 -2.71 -3.24
N ILE A 310 -22.20 -2.84 -4.15
CA ILE A 310 -22.69 -4.14 -4.63
C ILE A 310 -22.27 -4.36 -6.07
N ALA A 311 -21.36 -5.30 -6.28
CA ALA A 311 -20.92 -5.69 -7.61
C ALA A 311 -22.01 -6.52 -8.33
N PRO A 312 -22.35 -6.20 -9.59
CA PRO A 312 -23.26 -7.01 -10.37
C PRO A 312 -22.56 -8.28 -10.87
N GLY A 313 -23.14 -9.45 -10.58
CA GLY A 313 -22.84 -10.69 -11.26
C GLY A 313 -21.97 -11.69 -10.53
N GLN A 314 -21.99 -12.93 -11.04
CA GLN A 314 -21.30 -14.12 -10.50
C GLN A 314 -20.00 -14.47 -11.26
N SER A 315 -19.47 -13.57 -12.06
CA SER A 315 -18.25 -13.82 -12.84
C SER A 315 -17.01 -13.90 -11.95
N ILE A 316 -16.10 -14.81 -12.25
CA ILE A 316 -14.79 -14.93 -11.57
C ILE A 316 -13.98 -13.62 -11.70
N ARG A 317 -14.27 -12.79 -12.70
CA ARG A 317 -13.65 -11.48 -12.93
C ARG A 317 -14.47 -10.32 -12.36
N ALA A 318 -15.62 -10.58 -11.74
CA ALA A 318 -16.45 -9.53 -11.14
C ALA A 318 -15.73 -8.85 -9.97
N ASP A 319 -16.06 -7.60 -9.75
CA ASP A 319 -15.66 -6.87 -8.55
C ASP A 319 -16.28 -7.51 -7.30
N TYR A 320 -15.75 -7.17 -6.14
CA TYR A 320 -16.31 -7.63 -4.89
C TYR A 320 -17.49 -6.76 -4.49
N SER A 321 -18.51 -7.37 -3.86
CA SER A 321 -19.41 -6.58 -3.03
C SER A 321 -18.72 -6.33 -1.69
N ALA A 322 -18.83 -5.12 -1.19
CA ALA A 322 -18.20 -4.74 0.08
C ALA A 322 -19.23 -4.16 1.05
N LEU A 323 -19.06 -4.47 2.33
CA LEU A 323 -19.78 -3.88 3.46
C LEU A 323 -18.80 -3.07 4.28
N GLY A 324 -19.16 -1.82 4.63
CA GLY A 324 -18.48 -1.01 5.64
C GLY A 324 -19.44 -0.67 6.77
N VAL A 325 -18.98 -0.70 8.03
CA VAL A 325 -19.81 -0.35 9.19
C VAL A 325 -19.20 0.84 9.90
N LEU A 326 -19.97 1.93 9.97
CA LEU A 326 -19.69 3.10 10.78
C LEU A 326 -20.44 2.96 12.09
N ARG A 327 -19.72 3.03 13.20
CA ARG A 327 -20.27 3.06 14.55
C ARG A 327 -20.30 4.48 15.06
N ILE A 328 -21.42 4.87 15.64
CA ILE A 328 -21.65 6.14 16.32
C ILE A 328 -22.04 5.81 17.75
N VAL A 329 -21.32 6.36 18.72
CA VAL A 329 -21.60 6.19 20.15
C VAL A 329 -21.74 7.55 20.78
N GLU A 330 -22.87 7.83 21.41
CA GLU A 330 -23.05 9.04 22.17
C GLU A 330 -22.27 8.98 23.48
N LEU A 331 -21.64 10.08 23.86
CA LEU A 331 -20.77 10.16 25.01
C LEU A 331 -21.42 10.96 26.14
N ALA A 332 -21.70 10.29 27.25
CA ALA A 332 -22.02 10.95 28.49
C ALA A 332 -20.71 11.27 29.23
N ASP A 333 -20.41 12.57 29.43
CA ASP A 333 -19.16 13.03 30.05
C ASP A 333 -17.86 12.45 29.46
N GLY A 334 -17.84 12.21 28.16
CA GLY A 334 -16.68 11.63 27.45
C GLY A 334 -16.58 10.10 27.58
N ARG A 335 -17.62 9.44 28.06
CA ARG A 335 -17.66 8.00 28.36
C ARG A 335 -18.78 7.29 27.64
N ALA A 336 -18.58 6.00 27.40
CA ALA A 336 -19.58 5.10 26.86
C ALA A 336 -19.73 3.86 27.76
N ARG A 337 -20.91 3.28 27.78
CA ARG A 337 -21.20 2.04 28.50
C ARG A 337 -21.17 0.84 27.56
N THR A 338 -20.38 -0.14 27.89
CA THR A 338 -20.29 -1.40 27.13
C THR A 338 -21.45 -2.34 27.49
N LEU A 339 -21.76 -3.29 26.59
CA LEU A 339 -22.83 -4.30 26.81
C LEU A 339 -22.62 -5.17 28.06
N ASP A 340 -21.38 -5.31 28.54
CA ASP A 340 -21.05 -6.00 29.79
C ASP A 340 -21.10 -5.06 31.03
N GLY A 341 -21.62 -3.84 30.87
CA GLY A 341 -21.86 -2.86 31.94
C GLY A 341 -20.65 -2.05 32.37
N ARG A 342 -19.48 -2.19 31.74
CA ARG A 342 -18.31 -1.37 32.04
C ARG A 342 -18.44 0.01 31.38
N THR A 343 -17.89 1.02 32.05
CA THR A 343 -17.76 2.37 31.48
C THR A 343 -16.34 2.55 30.95
N VAL A 344 -16.21 3.02 29.73
CA VAL A 344 -14.94 3.26 29.04
C VAL A 344 -14.85 4.69 28.54
N ASP A 345 -13.66 5.28 28.62
CA ASP A 345 -13.39 6.59 28.04
C ASP A 345 -13.20 6.43 26.52
N LEU A 346 -13.90 7.26 25.74
CA LEU A 346 -13.74 7.31 24.29
C LEU A 346 -13.45 8.75 23.84
N PRO A 347 -12.58 8.94 22.84
CA PRO A 347 -12.34 10.27 22.29
C PRO A 347 -13.59 10.80 21.59
N CYS A 348 -13.96 12.04 21.88
CA CYS A 348 -15.00 12.74 21.13
C CYS A 348 -14.45 13.08 19.74
N THR A 349 -15.10 12.61 18.69
CA THR A 349 -14.72 12.87 17.31
C THR A 349 -15.66 13.84 16.60
N ALA A 350 -16.90 13.88 17.02
CA ALA A 350 -17.90 14.77 16.46
C ALA A 350 -18.78 15.38 17.56
N THR A 351 -19.18 16.63 17.37
CA THR A 351 -20.20 17.30 18.21
C THR A 351 -21.31 17.73 17.28
N ARG A 352 -22.55 17.31 17.57
CA ARG A 352 -23.73 17.65 16.81
C ARG A 352 -24.86 17.99 17.76
N HIS A 353 -25.56 19.11 17.55
CA HIS A 353 -26.66 19.57 18.38
C HIS A 353 -26.33 19.58 19.89
N GLY A 354 -25.11 20.08 20.26
CA GLY A 354 -24.67 20.09 21.64
C GLY A 354 -24.25 18.73 22.23
N ARG A 355 -24.53 17.61 21.54
CA ARG A 355 -24.20 16.24 21.97
C ARG A 355 -22.84 15.82 21.44
N ARG A 356 -22.13 15.02 22.20
CA ARG A 356 -20.78 14.55 21.88
C ARG A 356 -20.80 13.11 21.44
N PHE A 357 -20.11 12.79 20.34
CA PHE A 357 -20.10 11.46 19.75
C PHE A 357 -18.68 10.97 19.52
N HIS A 358 -18.52 9.66 19.66
CA HIS A 358 -17.39 8.91 19.12
C HIS A 358 -17.85 8.21 17.84
N VAL A 359 -17.23 8.55 16.72
CA VAL A 359 -17.55 7.99 15.40
C VAL A 359 -16.34 7.24 14.87
N ALA A 360 -16.51 5.97 14.50
CA ALA A 360 -15.42 5.15 13.98
C ALA A 360 -15.91 4.09 13.00
N PHE A 361 -15.12 3.82 11.98
CA PHE A 361 -15.28 2.60 11.18
C PHE A 361 -14.74 1.42 11.97
N THR A 362 -15.56 0.43 12.26
CA THR A 362 -15.18 -0.68 13.14
C THR A 362 -15.27 -2.04 12.50
N TYR A 363 -15.86 -2.12 11.31
CA TYR A 363 -15.99 -3.37 10.58
C TYR A 363 -16.03 -3.10 9.07
N ALA A 364 -15.38 -3.97 8.30
CA ALA A 364 -15.58 -4.08 6.86
C ALA A 364 -15.44 -5.54 6.42
N PHE A 365 -16.14 -5.89 5.36
CA PHE A 365 -16.11 -7.24 4.80
C PHE A 365 -16.29 -7.23 3.30
N MET A 366 -15.62 -8.15 2.60
CA MET A 366 -15.73 -8.34 1.16
C MET A 366 -16.43 -9.64 0.83
N LEU A 367 -17.48 -9.57 0.03
CA LEU A 367 -18.23 -10.70 -0.50
C LEU A 367 -17.79 -10.96 -1.94
N ARG A 368 -17.45 -12.20 -2.26
CA ARG A 368 -17.04 -12.59 -3.61
C ARG A 368 -18.07 -13.51 -4.24
N ASN A 369 -18.46 -13.21 -5.49
CA ASN A 369 -19.30 -14.07 -6.33
C ASN A 369 -20.63 -14.47 -5.66
N LYS A 370 -21.28 -13.57 -4.95
CA LYS A 370 -22.56 -13.83 -4.29
C LYS A 370 -23.74 -13.39 -5.14
N SER A 371 -24.79 -14.19 -5.12
CA SER A 371 -26.10 -13.86 -5.71
C SER A 371 -26.83 -12.82 -4.85
N GLY A 372 -27.89 -12.21 -5.38
CA GLY A 372 -28.72 -11.28 -4.62
C GLY A 372 -29.33 -11.90 -3.36
N PRO A 373 -29.94 -13.10 -3.41
CA PRO A 373 -30.41 -13.80 -2.22
C PRO A 373 -29.32 -14.08 -1.18
N GLU A 374 -28.13 -14.54 -1.60
CA GLU A 374 -27.02 -14.77 -0.68
C GLU A 374 -26.52 -13.46 -0.05
N THR A 375 -26.43 -12.38 -0.84
CA THR A 375 -26.05 -11.05 -0.34
C THR A 375 -27.08 -10.51 0.64
N SER A 376 -28.37 -10.64 0.31
CA SER A 376 -29.46 -10.31 1.24
C SER A 376 -29.39 -11.11 2.53
N GLY A 377 -29.10 -12.43 2.46
CA GLY A 377 -28.88 -13.29 3.60
C GLY A 377 -27.75 -12.83 4.50
N PHE A 378 -26.67 -12.44 3.89
CA PHE A 378 -25.54 -11.86 4.62
C PHE A 378 -25.92 -10.56 5.34
N ILE A 379 -26.66 -9.66 4.66
CA ILE A 379 -27.14 -8.41 5.27
C ILE A 379 -28.03 -8.69 6.49
N HIS A 380 -28.99 -9.61 6.38
CA HIS A 380 -29.82 -10.02 7.51
C HIS A 380 -29.01 -10.61 8.66
N PHE A 381 -28.01 -11.42 8.36
CA PHE A 381 -27.10 -11.96 9.36
C PHE A 381 -26.32 -10.85 10.08
N MET A 382 -25.76 -9.92 9.33
CA MET A 382 -25.00 -8.80 9.87
C MET A 382 -25.91 -7.84 10.66
N HIS A 383 -27.14 -7.60 10.20
CA HIS A 383 -28.10 -6.81 10.96
C HIS A 383 -28.41 -7.41 12.34
N ARG A 384 -28.55 -8.75 12.44
CA ARG A 384 -28.72 -9.40 13.74
C ARG A 384 -27.53 -9.22 14.68
N LEU A 385 -26.32 -9.11 14.14
CA LEU A 385 -25.10 -8.92 14.95
C LEU A 385 -24.90 -7.46 15.38
N PHE A 386 -25.15 -6.52 14.47
CA PHE A 386 -24.82 -5.12 14.67
C PHE A 386 -26.04 -4.26 15.03
N GLY A 387 -27.28 -4.71 14.76
CA GLY A 387 -28.48 -3.89 14.95
C GLY A 387 -28.42 -2.62 14.13
N PHE A 388 -28.23 -2.72 12.82
CA PHE A 388 -28.12 -1.54 11.95
C PHE A 388 -29.32 -0.61 12.07
N SER A 389 -29.07 0.65 12.32
CA SER A 389 -30.08 1.73 12.30
C SER A 389 -30.37 2.19 10.87
N LEU A 390 -29.34 2.18 10.01
CA LEU A 390 -29.47 2.48 8.59
C LEU A 390 -28.56 1.56 7.76
N ILE A 391 -29.00 1.22 6.55
CA ILE A 391 -28.24 0.49 5.54
C ILE A 391 -28.32 1.28 4.24
N VAL A 392 -27.18 1.76 3.75
CA VAL A 392 -27.09 2.52 2.49
C VAL A 392 -26.53 1.63 1.40
N LEU A 393 -27.30 1.42 0.35
CA LEU A 393 -26.95 0.59 -0.80
C LEU A 393 -26.54 1.45 -1.99
N ASP A 394 -25.53 1.00 -2.74
CA ASP A 394 -25.27 1.52 -4.08
C ASP A 394 -26.49 1.30 -4.99
N PRO A 395 -27.03 2.34 -5.64
CA PRO A 395 -28.15 2.21 -6.58
C PRO A 395 -27.76 1.55 -7.90
N GLY A 396 -26.45 1.48 -8.20
CA GLY A 396 -25.90 0.88 -9.40
C GLY A 396 -25.99 -0.65 -9.40
N GLY A 397 -25.77 -1.25 -10.54
CA GLY A 397 -25.50 -2.67 -10.71
C GLY A 397 -26.42 -3.64 -9.97
N GLY A 398 -25.91 -4.21 -8.89
CA GLY A 398 -26.58 -5.23 -8.09
C GLY A 398 -27.49 -4.71 -6.98
N GLY A 399 -27.34 -3.44 -6.57
CA GLY A 399 -28.01 -2.89 -5.39
C GLY A 399 -29.54 -2.96 -5.46
N LEU A 400 -30.13 -2.62 -6.61
CA LEU A 400 -31.56 -2.72 -6.80
C LEU A 400 -32.09 -4.16 -6.69
N TRP A 401 -31.31 -5.13 -7.10
CA TRP A 401 -31.66 -6.53 -6.97
C TRP A 401 -31.63 -6.98 -5.50
N VAL A 402 -30.57 -6.67 -4.78
CA VAL A 402 -30.47 -6.95 -3.35
C VAL A 402 -31.59 -6.27 -2.56
N TYR A 403 -31.94 -5.02 -2.90
CA TYR A 403 -33.04 -4.30 -2.29
C TYR A 403 -34.39 -5.03 -2.45
N LYS A 404 -34.67 -5.59 -3.65
CA LYS A 404 -35.87 -6.40 -3.86
C LYS A 404 -35.91 -7.66 -3.00
N GLU A 405 -34.76 -8.28 -2.77
CA GLU A 405 -34.66 -9.43 -1.88
C GLU A 405 -34.87 -9.05 -0.41
N LEU A 406 -34.37 -7.88 0.04
CA LEU A 406 -34.56 -7.38 1.40
C LEU A 406 -36.01 -7.00 1.75
N LYS A 407 -36.87 -6.80 0.75
CA LYS A 407 -38.33 -6.56 0.91
C LYS A 407 -39.10 -7.82 1.22
N LYS A 408 -38.54 -9.01 0.97
CA LYS A 408 -39.24 -10.28 1.17
C LYS A 408 -39.30 -10.64 2.65
N ASP A 409 -40.37 -11.28 3.06
CA ASP A 409 -40.57 -11.85 4.39
C ASP A 409 -39.96 -13.27 4.52
N THR A 410 -39.43 -13.77 3.43
CA THR A 410 -38.77 -15.07 3.33
C THR A 410 -37.42 -14.95 2.66
N GLN A 411 -36.47 -15.73 3.13
CA GLN A 411 -35.12 -15.80 2.60
C GLN A 411 -34.74 -17.23 2.30
N GLU A 412 -34.21 -17.47 1.12
CA GLU A 412 -33.65 -18.75 0.73
C GLU A 412 -32.11 -18.72 0.84
N ILE A 413 -31.56 -19.55 1.72
CA ILE A 413 -30.11 -19.75 1.89
C ILE A 413 -29.85 -21.24 1.73
N GLU A 414 -28.99 -21.59 0.78
CA GLU A 414 -28.60 -22.99 0.50
C GLU A 414 -29.81 -23.96 0.35
N GLY A 415 -30.85 -23.49 -0.35
CA GLY A 415 -32.08 -24.27 -0.57
C GLY A 415 -33.01 -24.35 0.64
N ARG A 416 -32.71 -23.68 1.74
CA ARG A 416 -33.61 -23.59 2.92
C ARG A 416 -34.31 -22.24 2.94
N VAL A 417 -35.62 -22.28 2.94
CA VAL A 417 -36.48 -21.08 3.07
C VAL A 417 -36.74 -20.83 4.55
N SER A 418 -36.38 -19.64 5.03
CA SER A 418 -36.65 -19.19 6.40
C SER A 418 -37.47 -17.90 6.38
N LYS A 419 -38.35 -17.72 7.35
CA LYS A 419 -39.03 -16.45 7.57
C LYS A 419 -38.03 -15.44 8.14
N VAL A 420 -38.04 -14.22 7.60
CA VAL A 420 -37.25 -13.08 8.05
C VAL A 420 -38.14 -11.85 8.17
N VAL A 421 -37.73 -10.91 9.01
CA VAL A 421 -38.40 -9.60 9.03
C VAL A 421 -37.84 -8.78 7.86
N PRO A 422 -38.71 -8.26 6.97
CA PRO A 422 -38.23 -7.38 5.89
C PRO A 422 -37.47 -6.18 6.44
N LEU A 423 -36.30 -5.88 5.87
CA LEU A 423 -35.49 -4.71 6.26
C LEU A 423 -35.88 -3.45 5.49
N CYS A 424 -36.65 -3.60 4.41
CA CYS A 424 -37.20 -2.50 3.63
C CYS A 424 -38.69 -2.37 3.94
N THR A 425 -39.15 -1.26 4.51
CA THR A 425 -40.57 -0.92 4.59
C THR A 425 -41.00 -0.30 3.28
N PRO A 426 -42.26 -0.51 2.81
CA PRO A 426 -42.83 0.25 1.71
C PRO A 426 -42.87 1.74 2.09
N VAL A 427 -42.69 2.58 1.06
CA VAL A 427 -42.55 4.03 1.09
C VAL A 427 -43.57 4.71 2.02
N GLU A 428 -43.19 4.94 3.27
CA GLU A 428 -43.81 5.95 4.13
C GLU A 428 -42.71 6.92 4.58
N PRO A 429 -43.03 8.23 4.72
CA PRO A 429 -42.02 9.19 5.16
C PRO A 429 -41.38 8.73 6.47
N LEU A 430 -40.07 8.80 6.55
CA LEU A 430 -39.26 8.50 7.72
C LEU A 430 -39.78 9.34 8.91
N SER A 431 -40.56 8.71 9.78
CA SER A 431 -40.80 9.25 11.11
C SER A 431 -39.84 8.54 12.06
N ALA A 432 -39.41 9.20 13.13
CA ALA A 432 -38.49 8.63 14.12
C ALA A 432 -38.96 7.26 14.67
N ASP A 433 -40.26 7.00 14.60
CA ASP A 433 -40.90 5.79 15.13
C ASP A 433 -41.09 4.65 14.11
N LYS A 434 -40.81 4.88 12.80
CA LYS A 434 -40.98 3.87 11.75
C LYS A 434 -39.71 3.74 10.93
N GLN A 435 -38.89 2.78 11.26
CA GLN A 435 -37.59 2.54 10.69
C GLN A 435 -37.63 1.91 9.29
N ALA A 436 -37.51 2.73 8.25
CA ALA A 436 -36.99 2.23 6.99
C ALA A 436 -35.49 2.10 7.13
N ILE A 437 -34.96 0.88 7.26
CA ILE A 437 -33.55 0.62 7.55
C ILE A 437 -32.71 0.78 6.27
N VAL A 438 -33.30 0.62 5.07
CA VAL A 438 -32.53 0.56 3.81
C VAL A 438 -32.81 1.79 2.93
N HIS A 439 -31.73 2.47 2.57
CA HIS A 439 -31.72 3.64 1.70
C HIS A 439 -30.84 3.41 0.48
N PHE A 440 -31.22 4.01 -0.66
CA PHE A 440 -30.37 4.08 -1.83
C PHE A 440 -29.56 5.36 -1.85
N PHE A 441 -28.29 5.22 -2.19
CA PHE A 441 -27.44 6.36 -2.44
C PHE A 441 -27.84 7.04 -3.77
N GLY A 442 -28.23 8.32 -3.74
CA GLY A 442 -28.31 9.17 -4.95
C GLY A 442 -29.54 9.06 -5.86
N ARG A 443 -30.60 8.24 -5.63
CA ARG A 443 -31.81 8.18 -6.46
C ARG A 443 -33.03 8.89 -5.89
N SER A 444 -33.89 9.37 -6.84
CA SER A 444 -34.76 10.52 -6.66
C SER A 444 -36.11 10.32 -6.00
N GLU A 445 -36.70 9.14 -6.00
CA GLU A 445 -38.14 9.02 -5.63
C GLU A 445 -38.34 8.64 -4.15
N ASP A 446 -37.36 7.93 -3.53
CA ASP A 446 -37.42 7.53 -2.14
C ASP A 446 -36.53 8.40 -1.22
N GLN A 447 -36.00 9.52 -1.71
CA GLN A 447 -34.87 10.24 -1.12
C GLN A 447 -35.15 11.72 -0.83
N GLY A 448 -36.41 12.10 -0.71
CA GLY A 448 -36.78 13.51 -0.50
C GLY A 448 -35.90 14.22 0.51
N ARG A 449 -35.56 13.55 1.64
CA ARG A 449 -34.79 14.13 2.72
C ARG A 449 -33.26 14.09 2.53
N LEU A 450 -32.66 13.08 1.88
CA LEU A 450 -31.23 13.13 1.52
C LEU A 450 -30.94 14.29 0.54
N ARG A 451 -31.92 14.73 -0.23
CA ARG A 451 -31.80 15.89 -1.09
C ARG A 451 -31.80 17.21 -0.34
N GLU A 452 -32.42 17.27 0.81
CA GLU A 452 -32.41 18.46 1.69
C GLU A 452 -31.06 18.66 2.36
N LEU A 453 -30.23 17.61 2.47
CA LEU A 453 -28.88 17.63 3.02
C LEU A 453 -27.79 18.14 2.06
N VAL A 454 -28.14 18.38 0.79
CA VAL A 454 -27.18 18.77 -0.25
C VAL A 454 -27.72 20.00 -0.95
N GLU A 455 -26.87 21.00 -1.20
CA GLU A 455 -27.27 22.19 -1.94
C GLU A 455 -28.01 21.89 -3.23
N PRO A 456 -29.05 22.69 -3.60
CA PRO A 456 -29.89 22.44 -4.76
C PRO A 456 -29.15 22.21 -6.08
N ASP A 457 -28.00 22.81 -6.26
CA ASP A 457 -27.19 22.65 -7.48
C ASP A 457 -26.53 21.27 -7.59
N TYR A 458 -26.19 20.64 -6.45
CA TYR A 458 -25.65 19.27 -6.40
C TYR A 458 -26.76 18.21 -6.52
N LEU A 459 -28.02 18.57 -6.33
CA LEU A 459 -29.18 17.65 -6.42
C LEU A 459 -29.58 17.27 -7.85
N ARG A 460 -28.93 17.87 -8.85
CA ARG A 460 -29.33 17.67 -10.27
C ARG A 460 -28.89 16.32 -10.86
N GLY A 461 -28.69 15.30 -10.04
CA GLY A 461 -28.45 13.93 -10.46
C GLY A 461 -27.44 13.19 -9.57
N GLU A 462 -27.29 11.90 -9.82
CA GLU A 462 -26.40 10.98 -9.09
C GLU A 462 -24.94 11.47 -9.04
N GLU A 463 -24.44 12.03 -10.15
CA GLU A 463 -23.08 12.54 -10.25
C GLU A 463 -22.80 13.74 -9.33
N GLY A 464 -23.77 14.66 -9.21
CA GLY A 464 -23.66 15.82 -8.32
C GLY A 464 -23.67 15.40 -6.85
N PHE A 465 -24.60 14.53 -6.48
CA PHE A 465 -24.67 14.00 -5.12
C PHE A 465 -23.39 13.24 -4.73
N LEU A 466 -22.85 12.40 -5.62
CA LEU A 466 -21.59 11.69 -5.38
C LEU A 466 -20.43 12.66 -5.19
N ALA A 467 -20.35 13.73 -6.00
CA ALA A 467 -19.31 14.74 -5.86
C ALA A 467 -19.39 15.48 -4.51
N ALA A 468 -20.60 15.89 -4.09
CA ALA A 468 -20.82 16.51 -2.79
C ALA A 468 -20.46 15.58 -1.63
N MET A 469 -20.83 14.30 -1.71
CA MET A 469 -20.48 13.32 -0.67
C MET A 469 -18.98 13.05 -0.59
N HIS A 470 -18.28 13.00 -1.71
CA HIS A 470 -16.81 12.92 -1.70
C HIS A 470 -16.19 14.14 -1.04
N LEU A 471 -16.69 15.35 -1.32
CA LEU A 471 -16.21 16.57 -0.71
C LEU A 471 -16.43 16.53 0.82
N ARG A 472 -17.65 16.28 1.27
CA ARG A 472 -18.00 16.21 2.70
C ARG A 472 -17.25 15.12 3.43
N TYR A 473 -17.04 13.96 2.80
CA TYR A 473 -16.28 12.86 3.37
C TYR A 473 -14.79 13.21 3.52
N ARG A 474 -14.23 13.96 2.55
CA ARG A 474 -12.87 14.49 2.66
C ARG A 474 -12.74 15.48 3.80
N GLU A 475 -13.66 16.43 3.92
CA GLU A 475 -13.68 17.41 5.02
C GLU A 475 -13.77 16.73 6.38
N ALA A 476 -14.61 15.70 6.51
CA ALA A 476 -14.73 14.91 7.73
C ALA A 476 -13.43 14.16 8.09
N TRP A 477 -12.68 13.67 7.10
CA TRP A 477 -11.35 13.12 7.30
C TRP A 477 -10.35 14.20 7.76
N GLU A 478 -10.34 15.35 7.12
CA GLU A 478 -9.46 16.47 7.46
C GLU A 478 -9.75 17.01 8.87
N ALA A 479 -11.03 17.07 9.26
CA ALA A 479 -11.48 17.45 10.59
C ALA A 479 -11.37 16.31 11.64
N GLN A 480 -11.01 15.09 11.23
CA GLN A 480 -10.96 13.88 12.08
C GLN A 480 -12.29 13.60 12.80
N GLU A 481 -13.41 13.84 12.12
CA GLU A 481 -14.76 13.58 12.64
C GLU A 481 -15.07 12.09 12.80
N HIS A 482 -14.23 11.22 12.27
CA HIS A 482 -14.31 9.77 12.45
C HIS A 482 -12.93 9.14 12.44
N HIS A 483 -12.81 7.97 13.07
CA HIS A 483 -11.58 7.24 13.22
C HIS A 483 -11.60 5.89 12.51
N LEU A 484 -10.40 5.36 12.26
CA LEU A 484 -10.14 3.98 11.86
C LEU A 484 -9.35 3.27 12.94
N PRO A 485 -9.48 1.97 13.06
CA PRO A 485 -8.53 1.18 13.84
C PRO A 485 -7.12 1.33 13.29
N LEU A 486 -6.13 1.31 14.18
CA LEU A 486 -4.73 1.28 13.76
C LEU A 486 -4.48 0.05 12.87
N ALA A 487 -3.78 0.24 11.75
CA ALA A 487 -3.51 -0.82 10.79
C ALA A 487 -2.88 -2.07 11.45
N LEU A 488 -3.24 -3.25 10.95
CA LEU A 488 -2.87 -4.52 11.56
C LEU A 488 -1.34 -4.68 11.71
N ASP A 489 -0.58 -4.23 10.71
CA ASP A 489 0.88 -4.27 10.71
C ASP A 489 1.55 -3.25 11.66
N ARG A 490 0.77 -2.35 12.25
CA ARG A 490 1.22 -1.36 13.25
C ARG A 490 0.82 -1.73 14.67
N ARG A 491 0.05 -2.83 14.86
CA ARG A 491 -0.38 -3.28 16.21
C ARG A 491 0.63 -4.25 16.82
N PRO A 492 0.79 -4.24 18.15
CA PRO A 492 1.60 -5.23 18.84
C PRO A 492 1.08 -6.66 18.54
N PRO A 493 1.97 -7.62 18.20
CA PRO A 493 1.55 -9.00 17.93
C PRO A 493 0.78 -9.66 19.08
N ALA A 494 1.14 -9.34 20.32
CA ALA A 494 0.46 -9.87 21.51
C ALA A 494 -1.02 -9.42 21.61
N GLU A 495 -1.33 -8.20 21.16
CA GLU A 495 -2.71 -7.69 21.09
C GLU A 495 -3.53 -8.48 20.06
N VAL A 496 -2.96 -8.65 18.86
CA VAL A 496 -3.63 -9.34 17.75
C VAL A 496 -3.82 -10.82 18.01
N ALA A 497 -2.91 -11.46 18.75
CA ALA A 497 -2.98 -12.88 19.08
C ALA A 497 -4.24 -13.25 19.90
N GLY A 498 -4.81 -12.28 20.63
CA GLY A 498 -6.06 -12.46 21.38
C GLY A 498 -7.34 -12.24 20.56
N TRP A 499 -7.23 -11.84 19.30
CA TRP A 499 -8.39 -11.52 18.48
C TRP A 499 -9.02 -12.76 17.84
N ARG A 500 -10.35 -12.73 17.70
CA ARG A 500 -11.06 -13.74 16.92
C ARG A 500 -10.74 -13.60 15.43
N PRO A 501 -10.76 -14.70 14.66
CA PRO A 501 -10.47 -14.66 13.20
C PRO A 501 -11.32 -13.64 12.43
N GLU A 502 -12.60 -13.49 12.79
CA GLU A 502 -13.52 -12.55 12.14
C GLU A 502 -13.11 -11.09 12.36
N VAL A 503 -12.55 -10.77 13.52
CA VAL A 503 -12.04 -9.43 13.85
C VAL A 503 -10.76 -9.12 13.07
N ILE A 504 -9.88 -10.14 12.94
CA ILE A 504 -8.66 -10.03 12.13
C ILE A 504 -9.00 -9.78 10.65
N GLU A 505 -9.98 -10.50 10.13
CA GLU A 505 -10.41 -10.35 8.72
C GLU A 505 -11.08 -8.99 8.50
N ALA A 506 -11.89 -8.52 9.43
CA ALA A 506 -12.46 -7.18 9.40
C ALA A 506 -11.38 -6.10 9.38
N GLN A 507 -10.34 -6.24 10.22
CA GLN A 507 -9.22 -5.29 10.23
C GLN A 507 -8.46 -5.27 8.91
N LYS A 508 -8.15 -6.45 8.34
CA LYS A 508 -7.51 -6.52 7.02
C LYS A 508 -8.34 -5.82 5.95
N THR A 509 -9.65 -5.98 6.00
CA THR A 509 -10.56 -5.35 5.04
C THR A 509 -10.61 -3.84 5.24
N LEU A 510 -10.61 -3.34 6.48
CA LEU A 510 -10.49 -1.90 6.78
C LEU A 510 -9.16 -1.32 6.28
N ASP A 511 -8.05 -2.05 6.45
CA ASP A 511 -6.74 -1.65 5.93
C ASP A 511 -6.74 -1.57 4.39
N ILE A 512 -7.45 -2.48 3.72
CA ILE A 512 -7.67 -2.42 2.26
C ILE A 512 -8.49 -1.17 1.91
N GLY A 513 -9.58 -0.88 2.63
CA GLY A 513 -10.42 0.29 2.43
C GLY A 513 -9.65 1.60 2.56
N ALA A 514 -8.84 1.74 3.60
CA ALA A 514 -7.95 2.89 3.79
C ALA A 514 -6.96 3.07 2.63
N GLY A 515 -6.37 1.96 2.15
CA GLY A 515 -5.50 1.98 0.97
C GLY A 515 -6.25 2.33 -0.32
N GLN A 516 -7.49 1.88 -0.47
CA GLN A 516 -8.33 2.22 -1.62
C GLN A 516 -8.74 3.71 -1.61
N LEU A 517 -9.10 4.28 -0.44
CA LEU A 517 -9.36 5.72 -0.28
C LEU A 517 -8.16 6.56 -0.72
N ALA A 518 -6.96 6.18 -0.30
CA ALA A 518 -5.72 6.84 -0.70
C ALA A 518 -5.43 6.76 -2.22
N ASN A 519 -6.17 5.96 -2.98
CA ASN A 519 -6.06 5.84 -4.43
C ASN A 519 -7.20 6.53 -5.19
N VAL A 520 -8.20 7.09 -4.50
CA VAL A 520 -9.25 7.89 -5.13
C VAL A 520 -8.67 9.22 -5.61
N ARG A 521 -9.00 9.60 -6.84
CA ARG A 521 -8.54 10.83 -7.49
C ARG A 521 -9.70 11.56 -8.12
N GLN A 522 -9.63 12.87 -8.10
CA GLN A 522 -10.40 13.65 -9.04
C GLN A 522 -9.78 13.46 -10.44
N LEU A 523 -10.60 13.08 -11.41
CA LEU A 523 -10.11 12.87 -12.77
C LEU A 523 -9.70 14.22 -13.39
N THR A 524 -8.58 14.21 -14.12
CA THR A 524 -8.07 15.39 -14.81
C THR A 524 -7.85 15.10 -16.28
N SER A 525 -7.92 16.13 -17.13
CA SER A 525 -7.52 16.06 -18.54
C SER A 525 -6.01 15.84 -18.67
N ALA A 526 -5.54 15.62 -19.89
CA ALA A 526 -4.10 15.52 -20.18
C ALA A 526 -3.32 16.79 -19.80
N GLU A 527 -3.99 17.96 -19.82
CA GLU A 527 -3.40 19.24 -19.40
C GLU A 527 -3.50 19.50 -17.89
N GLY A 528 -4.03 18.56 -17.11
CA GLY A 528 -4.13 18.66 -15.65
C GLY A 528 -5.37 19.40 -15.14
N HIS A 529 -6.31 19.81 -16.00
CA HIS A 529 -7.57 20.43 -15.59
C HIS A 529 -8.53 19.39 -15.03
N PRO A 530 -9.26 19.68 -13.93
CA PRO A 530 -10.28 18.77 -13.41
C PRO A 530 -11.33 18.42 -14.48
N LEU A 531 -11.54 17.13 -14.69
CA LEU A 531 -12.62 16.66 -15.53
C LEU A 531 -13.94 16.79 -14.79
N THR A 532 -14.93 17.33 -15.50
CA THR A 532 -16.28 17.46 -14.97
C THR A 532 -17.25 16.68 -15.85
N SER A 533 -18.36 16.26 -15.26
CA SER A 533 -19.48 15.70 -16.00
C SER A 533 -20.07 16.75 -16.95
N LYS A 534 -20.98 16.34 -17.85
CA LYS A 534 -21.72 17.27 -18.72
C LYS A 534 -22.49 18.34 -17.94
N ARG A 535 -22.70 18.13 -16.65
CA ARG A 535 -23.38 19.05 -15.73
C ARG A 535 -22.44 19.89 -14.86
N GLY A 536 -21.12 19.77 -15.05
CA GLY A 536 -20.10 20.56 -14.35
C GLY A 536 -19.60 19.94 -13.04
N PHE A 537 -20.08 18.76 -12.62
CA PHE A 537 -19.65 18.12 -11.37
C PHE A 537 -18.33 17.38 -11.53
N ALA A 538 -17.49 17.42 -10.48
CA ALA A 538 -16.23 16.72 -10.45
C ALA A 538 -16.39 15.21 -10.65
N LEU A 539 -15.57 14.64 -11.52
CA LEU A 539 -15.54 13.19 -11.74
C LEU A 539 -14.42 12.57 -10.90
N PHE A 540 -14.74 11.44 -10.28
CA PHE A 540 -13.81 10.69 -9.47
C PHE A 540 -13.50 9.33 -10.07
N GLY A 541 -12.27 8.88 -9.92
CA GLY A 541 -11.81 7.57 -10.34
C GLY A 541 -10.83 7.02 -9.34
N ALA A 542 -10.57 5.72 -9.38
CA ALA A 542 -9.54 5.07 -8.61
C ALA A 542 -8.67 4.22 -9.52
N THR A 543 -7.37 4.19 -9.26
CA THR A 543 -6.48 3.23 -9.87
C THR A 543 -6.62 1.90 -9.13
N GLY A 544 -7.35 0.95 -9.71
CA GLY A 544 -7.63 -0.36 -9.09
C GLY A 544 -9.02 -0.46 -8.47
N LYS A 545 -9.19 -1.43 -7.57
CA LYS A 545 -10.47 -1.70 -6.89
C LYS A 545 -10.78 -0.63 -5.86
N LYS A 546 -12.06 -0.31 -5.71
CA LYS A 546 -12.56 0.75 -4.82
C LYS A 546 -13.71 0.29 -3.91
N ASP A 547 -14.08 -0.97 -3.99
CA ASP A 547 -15.31 -1.53 -3.42
C ASP A 547 -15.44 -1.22 -1.90
N VAL A 548 -14.37 -1.43 -1.12
CA VAL A 548 -14.39 -1.17 0.34
C VAL A 548 -14.42 0.34 0.63
N ALA A 549 -13.66 1.15 -0.11
CA ALA A 549 -13.66 2.60 0.05
C ALA A 549 -15.04 3.22 -0.20
N TYR A 550 -15.76 2.72 -1.20
CA TYR A 550 -17.11 3.18 -1.52
C TYR A 550 -18.14 2.67 -0.51
N ALA A 551 -18.02 1.44 -0.03
CA ALA A 551 -18.84 0.96 1.08
C ALA A 551 -18.66 1.83 2.34
N MET A 552 -17.43 2.26 2.64
CA MET A 552 -17.18 3.21 3.74
C MET A 552 -17.80 4.59 3.45
N LEU A 553 -17.69 5.11 2.22
CA LEU A 553 -18.34 6.36 1.83
C LEU A 553 -19.87 6.28 2.02
N TYR A 554 -20.50 5.18 1.62
CA TYR A 554 -21.94 4.99 1.79
C TYR A 554 -22.34 4.88 3.27
N ALA A 555 -21.54 4.21 4.10
CA ALA A 555 -21.77 4.18 5.54
C ALA A 555 -21.64 5.58 6.17
N PHE A 556 -20.65 6.38 5.73
CA PHE A 556 -20.51 7.77 6.16
C PHE A 556 -21.74 8.61 5.79
N CYS A 557 -22.24 8.50 4.55
CA CYS A 557 -23.46 9.20 4.11
C CYS A 557 -24.66 8.83 4.97
N GLY A 558 -24.82 7.55 5.31
CA GLY A 558 -25.83 7.09 6.24
C GLY A 558 -25.68 7.69 7.63
N GLY A 559 -24.45 7.85 8.11
CA GLY A 559 -24.14 8.53 9.39
C GLY A 559 -24.57 10.01 9.37
N GLN A 560 -24.27 10.74 8.28
CA GLN A 560 -24.73 12.13 8.14
C GLN A 560 -26.26 12.21 8.12
N LEU A 561 -26.93 11.31 7.39
CA LEU A 561 -28.40 11.23 7.37
C LEU A 561 -28.95 10.93 8.78
N TRP A 562 -28.32 10.00 9.51
CA TRP A 562 -28.75 9.69 10.87
C TRP A 562 -28.65 10.92 11.80
N PHE A 563 -27.55 11.67 11.76
CA PHE A 563 -27.38 12.90 12.51
C PHE A 563 -28.45 13.96 12.17
N TYR A 564 -28.77 14.08 10.89
CA TYR A 564 -29.84 15.00 10.44
C TYR A 564 -31.19 14.60 11.01
N LEU A 565 -31.59 13.34 10.89
CA LEU A 565 -32.91 12.85 11.31
C LEU A 565 -33.12 12.92 12.83
N HIS A 566 -32.05 12.85 13.62
CA HIS A 566 -32.12 12.83 15.10
C HIS A 566 -31.62 14.13 15.73
N GLY A 567 -31.34 15.15 14.93
CA GLY A 567 -30.98 16.48 15.39
C GLY A 567 -32.15 17.45 15.49
N GLU A 568 -33.24 17.21 14.78
CA GLU A 568 -34.38 18.13 14.69
C GLU A 568 -35.32 18.12 15.91
N GLU A 569 -35.13 17.22 16.87
CA GLU A 569 -36.04 17.13 18.01
C GLU A 569 -35.91 18.30 19.02
N GLU A 570 -34.88 19.16 18.94
CA GLU A 570 -34.64 20.23 19.92
C GLU A 570 -34.68 21.67 19.38
N GLU A 571 -34.73 21.93 18.09
CA GLU A 571 -34.78 23.29 17.53
C GLU A 571 -35.87 23.47 16.46
N ALA A 572 -37.08 23.80 16.89
CA ALA A 572 -38.07 24.41 16.01
C ALA A 572 -37.68 25.89 15.77
N GLY A 573 -36.60 26.12 15.04
CA GLY A 573 -36.14 27.44 14.62
C GLY A 573 -35.64 27.38 13.18
N ASP A 574 -36.25 28.15 12.28
CA ASP A 574 -36.03 28.19 10.83
C ASP A 574 -34.59 28.47 10.33
N ASP A 575 -33.66 28.72 11.23
CA ASP A 575 -32.28 29.14 10.86
C ASP A 575 -31.23 28.00 10.85
N ALA A 576 -31.59 26.78 11.24
CA ALA A 576 -30.59 25.70 11.43
C ALA A 576 -30.17 24.99 10.14
N VAL A 577 -30.92 25.10 9.07
CA VAL A 577 -30.67 24.37 7.81
C VAL A 577 -29.49 24.96 7.02
N GLU A 578 -29.24 26.26 7.12
CA GLU A 578 -28.18 26.94 6.39
C GLU A 578 -26.75 26.65 6.91
N SER A 579 -26.58 26.26 8.18
CA SER A 579 -25.25 26.10 8.80
C SER A 579 -24.52 24.79 8.46
N TYR A 580 -25.22 23.79 7.93
CA TYR A 580 -24.64 22.45 7.68
C TYR A 580 -23.87 22.31 6.38
N PHE A 581 -24.06 23.22 5.42
CA PHE A 581 -23.48 23.13 4.08
C PHE A 581 -22.86 24.44 3.56
N HIS A 582 -22.60 25.43 4.41
CA HIS A 582 -21.83 26.59 3.98
C HIS A 582 -20.37 26.18 3.70
N VAL A 583 -20.11 25.99 2.41
CA VAL A 583 -18.77 25.94 1.87
C VAL A 583 -18.38 27.39 1.59
N SER A 584 -17.49 27.95 2.41
CA SER A 584 -16.81 29.21 2.12
C SER A 584 -15.68 28.99 1.15
#